data_d101c392b370a4c570e7f072332ff4fb
#
_entry.id   d101c392b370a4c570e7f072332ff4fb
#
_cell.length_a   1.000
_cell.length_b   1.000
_cell.length_c   1.000
_cell.angle_alpha   90.00
_cell.angle_beta   90.00
_cell.angle_gamma   90.00
#
_symmetry.space_group_name_H-M   'P 1'
#
loop_
_entity.id
_entity.type
_entity.pdbx_description
1 polymer ?
#
loop_
_entity_poly.entity_id
_entity_poly.type
_entity_poly.pdbx_seq_one_letter_code
_entity_poly.pdbx_strand_id
1 'polypeptide(L)'
;WMEMEKQRGISITTSVMQFPYRDHMINLLDTPGHEDFSEDTYRTLTAVDSALMVLDGGKGVEPRTIALMDVCRLRDTPIVSFINKLDRDIRDPIELLDEIEAVLKIKAAPITWPIGCYRDFKGVYHLADDYIIVYTAGHGHERTETKIIEKLDSDEAREHLGDEYDRFVDQLELVQGACH
;
A
#
# COMPACT_ATOMS: atom_id res chain seq x y z
N TRP A 1 -4.00 23.81 -0.64
CA TRP A 1 -3.62 23.26 0.68
C TRP A 1 -3.80 24.37 1.70
N MET A 2 -4.61 24.10 2.72
CA MET A 2 -4.89 25.11 3.74
C MET A 2 -3.64 25.37 4.60
N GLU A 3 -3.48 26.62 5.06
CA GLU A 3 -2.31 27.02 5.87
C GLU A 3 -2.15 26.17 7.14
N MET A 4 -3.27 25.75 7.73
CA MET A 4 -3.26 24.87 8.92
C MET A 4 -2.76 23.45 8.62
N GLU A 5 -2.99 22.92 7.43
CA GLU A 5 -2.48 21.61 7.02
C GLU A 5 -0.96 21.62 6.87
N LYS A 6 -0.42 22.71 6.31
CA LYS A 6 1.02 22.91 6.20
C LYS A 6 1.71 23.01 7.55
N GLN A 7 1.08 23.70 8.51
CA GLN A 7 1.64 23.87 9.85
C GLN A 7 1.59 22.59 10.69
N ARG A 8 0.56 21.78 10.52
CA ARG A 8 0.37 20.53 11.28
C ARG A 8 0.96 19.30 10.59
N GLY A 9 1.23 19.37 9.28
CA GLY A 9 1.74 18.24 8.48
C GLY A 9 0.73 17.10 8.33
N ILE A 10 -0.57 17.39 8.51
CA ILE A 10 -1.69 16.43 8.39
C ILE A 10 -2.82 17.04 7.59
N SER A 11 -3.57 16.22 6.85
CA SER A 11 -4.81 16.62 6.19
C SER A 11 -5.90 16.91 7.24
N ILE A 12 -6.63 18.00 7.07
CA ILE A 12 -7.71 18.44 7.97
C ILE A 12 -9.08 18.26 7.33
N THR A 13 -9.16 18.45 6.01
CA THR A 13 -10.40 18.35 5.24
C THR A 13 -10.27 17.32 4.13
N THR A 14 -11.39 16.71 3.76
CA THR A 14 -11.44 15.84 2.59
C THR A 14 -11.16 16.66 1.34
N SER A 15 -10.20 16.22 0.55
CA SER A 15 -9.89 16.80 -0.76
C SER A 15 -10.32 15.85 -1.88
N VAL A 16 -10.78 16.43 -2.98
CA VAL A 16 -11.22 15.68 -4.16
C VAL A 16 -10.27 15.96 -5.30
N MET A 17 -9.72 14.89 -5.86
CA MET A 17 -8.90 14.93 -7.08
C MET A 17 -9.61 14.14 -8.17
N GLN A 18 -9.65 14.69 -9.37
CA GLN A 18 -10.23 14.04 -10.53
C GLN A 18 -9.20 13.97 -11.65
N PHE A 19 -9.00 12.79 -12.21
CA PHE A 19 -8.05 12.60 -13.30
C PHE A 19 -8.45 11.43 -14.21
N PRO A 20 -8.13 11.50 -15.52
CA PRO A 20 -8.31 10.39 -16.42
C PRO A 20 -7.22 9.34 -16.20
N TYR A 21 -7.62 8.07 -16.16
CA TYR A 21 -6.70 6.94 -16.14
C TYR A 21 -7.24 5.82 -17.02
N ARG A 22 -6.50 5.47 -18.08
CA ARG A 22 -6.97 4.59 -19.16
C ARG A 22 -8.31 5.13 -19.69
N ASP A 23 -9.34 4.31 -19.81
CA ASP A 23 -10.66 4.69 -20.33
C ASP A 23 -11.64 5.12 -19.23
N HIS A 24 -11.13 5.46 -18.03
CA HIS A 24 -11.95 5.81 -16.87
C HIS A 24 -11.59 7.18 -16.33
N MET A 25 -12.59 7.84 -15.73
CA MET A 25 -12.38 9.04 -14.93
C MET A 25 -12.33 8.62 -13.45
N ILE A 26 -11.18 8.81 -12.83
CA ILE A 26 -10.97 8.49 -11.42
C ILE A 26 -11.29 9.73 -10.58
N ASN A 27 -12.14 9.55 -9.58
CA ASN A 27 -12.42 10.53 -8.53
C ASN A 27 -11.80 10.00 -7.24
N LEU A 28 -10.69 10.59 -6.82
CA LEU A 28 -10.01 10.23 -5.59
C LEU A 28 -10.38 11.22 -4.49
N LEU A 29 -10.98 10.70 -3.41
CA LEU A 29 -11.33 11.46 -2.22
C LEU A 29 -10.28 11.15 -1.15
N ASP A 30 -9.39 12.10 -0.89
CA ASP A 30 -8.38 11.99 0.16
C ASP A 30 -8.98 12.45 1.49
N THR A 31 -9.05 11.55 2.46
CA THR A 31 -9.67 11.80 3.77
C THR A 31 -8.61 12.00 4.84
N PRO A 32 -8.87 12.89 5.83
CA PRO A 32 -7.96 13.06 6.95
C PRO A 32 -7.83 11.77 7.77
N GLY A 33 -6.58 11.40 8.06
CA GLY A 33 -6.27 10.22 8.88
C GLY A 33 -6.40 10.46 10.37
N HIS A 34 -6.53 11.71 10.85
CA HIS A 34 -6.57 12.05 12.27
C HIS A 34 -7.94 11.79 12.89
N GLU A 35 -7.96 11.36 14.16
CA GLU A 35 -9.19 10.98 14.88
C GLU A 35 -10.20 12.13 15.02
N ASP A 36 -9.72 13.36 15.16
CA ASP A 36 -10.56 14.57 15.28
C ASP A 36 -11.46 14.84 14.06
N PHE A 37 -11.15 14.24 12.91
CA PHE A 37 -11.85 14.45 11.63
C PHE A 37 -12.65 13.21 11.16
N SER A 38 -13.05 12.36 12.08
CA SER A 38 -13.74 11.09 11.80
C SER A 38 -15.03 11.26 11.04
N GLU A 39 -15.81 12.29 11.37
CA GLU A 39 -17.14 12.51 10.78
C GLU A 39 -17.07 12.74 9.27
N ASP A 40 -16.10 13.52 8.81
CA ASP A 40 -15.88 13.77 7.38
C ASP A 40 -15.46 12.50 6.63
N THR A 41 -14.61 11.68 7.26
CA THR A 41 -14.22 10.38 6.69
C THR A 41 -15.41 9.45 6.57
N TYR A 42 -16.27 9.37 7.60
CA TYR A 42 -17.47 8.53 7.54
C TYR A 42 -18.46 9.00 6.46
N ARG A 43 -18.66 10.30 6.32
CA ARG A 43 -19.49 10.86 5.24
C ARG A 43 -18.91 10.53 3.87
N THR A 44 -17.61 10.68 3.70
CA THR A 44 -16.92 10.37 2.43
C THR A 44 -17.09 8.90 2.05
N LEU A 45 -16.91 7.97 2.99
CA LEU A 45 -17.12 6.54 2.75
C LEU A 45 -18.54 6.19 2.31
N THR A 46 -19.52 7.07 2.55
CA THR A 46 -20.89 6.86 2.07
C THR A 46 -21.08 7.18 0.58
N ALA A 47 -20.14 7.87 -0.03
CA ALA A 47 -20.25 8.43 -1.38
C ALA A 47 -19.28 7.78 -2.38
N VAL A 48 -18.55 6.71 -1.98
CA VAL A 48 -17.54 6.08 -2.81
C VAL A 48 -17.91 4.64 -3.18
N ASP A 49 -17.40 4.18 -4.31
CA ASP A 49 -17.60 2.82 -4.82
C ASP A 49 -16.63 1.81 -4.19
N SER A 50 -15.47 2.28 -3.75
CA SER A 50 -14.43 1.46 -3.12
C SER A 50 -13.56 2.31 -2.21
N ALA A 51 -12.82 1.66 -1.30
CA ALA A 51 -11.91 2.32 -0.38
C ALA A 51 -10.48 1.78 -0.55
N LEU A 52 -9.51 2.70 -0.59
CA LEU A 52 -8.09 2.37 -0.47
C LEU A 52 -7.67 2.59 0.99
N MET A 53 -7.41 1.49 1.70
CA MET A 53 -6.95 1.50 3.08
C MET A 53 -5.42 1.57 3.12
N VAL A 54 -4.88 2.69 3.57
CA VAL A 54 -3.44 2.90 3.68
C VAL A 54 -2.96 2.59 5.10
N LEU A 55 -2.06 1.62 5.21
CA LEU A 55 -1.45 1.18 6.47
C LEU A 55 0.01 1.62 6.56
N ASP A 56 0.44 1.97 7.75
CA ASP A 56 1.86 2.24 8.04
C ASP A 56 2.58 0.91 8.32
N GLY A 57 3.58 0.56 7.51
CA GLY A 57 4.31 -0.70 7.64
C GLY A 57 5.04 -0.90 8.98
N GLY A 58 5.38 0.19 9.68
CA GLY A 58 5.98 0.12 11.01
C GLY A 58 4.96 -0.06 12.13
N LYS A 59 3.74 0.48 11.94
CA LYS A 59 2.69 0.47 12.98
C LYS A 59 1.73 -0.71 12.83
N GLY A 60 1.48 -1.18 11.61
CA GLY A 60 0.48 -2.21 11.33
C GLY A 60 -0.95 -1.70 11.44
N VAL A 61 -1.84 -2.51 11.98
CA VAL A 61 -3.27 -2.19 12.10
C VAL A 61 -3.54 -1.36 13.34
N GLU A 62 -3.85 -0.07 13.15
CA GLU A 62 -4.17 0.85 14.24
C GLU A 62 -5.69 0.79 14.60
N PRO A 63 -6.10 1.18 15.83
CA PRO A 63 -7.51 1.15 16.26
C PRO A 63 -8.46 1.90 15.30
N ARG A 64 -7.99 2.99 14.70
CA ARG A 64 -8.75 3.74 13.72
C ARG A 64 -9.01 2.96 12.44
N THR A 65 -8.05 2.18 11.98
CA THR A 65 -8.20 1.29 10.82
C THR A 65 -9.34 0.31 11.06
N ILE A 66 -9.43 -0.25 12.27
CA ILE A 66 -10.51 -1.18 12.65
C ILE A 66 -11.86 -0.48 12.56
N ALA A 67 -11.99 0.73 13.15
CA ALA A 67 -13.23 1.49 13.13
C ALA A 67 -13.70 1.84 11.70
N LEU A 68 -12.77 2.23 10.81
CA LEU A 68 -13.07 2.51 9.40
C LEU A 68 -13.43 1.24 8.62
N MET A 69 -12.78 0.13 8.93
CA MET A 69 -13.10 -1.18 8.35
C MET A 69 -14.54 -1.60 8.69
N ASP A 70 -14.97 -1.38 9.93
CA ASP A 70 -16.34 -1.69 10.34
C ASP A 70 -17.38 -0.85 9.58
N VAL A 71 -17.07 0.41 9.28
CA VAL A 71 -17.94 1.26 8.44
C VAL A 71 -18.01 0.72 7.02
N CYS A 72 -16.88 0.32 6.44
CA CYS A 72 -16.85 -0.27 5.10
C CYS A 72 -17.67 -1.57 5.02
N ARG A 73 -17.60 -2.42 6.07
CA ARG A 73 -18.38 -3.65 6.15
C ARG A 73 -19.89 -3.40 6.20
N LEU A 74 -20.34 -2.43 7.00
CA LEU A 74 -21.76 -2.07 7.09
C LEU A 74 -22.36 -1.65 5.75
N ARG A 75 -21.51 -1.30 4.80
CA ARG A 75 -21.90 -0.79 3.47
C ARG A 75 -21.51 -1.71 2.33
N ASP A 76 -20.90 -2.84 2.62
CA ASP A 76 -20.33 -3.75 1.62
C ASP A 76 -19.36 -3.04 0.64
N THR A 77 -18.64 -2.03 1.13
CA THR A 77 -17.67 -1.27 0.33
C THR A 77 -16.43 -2.13 0.07
N PRO A 78 -16.08 -2.40 -1.19
CA PRO A 78 -14.84 -3.12 -1.52
C PRO A 78 -13.60 -2.37 -1.02
N ILE A 79 -12.61 -3.12 -0.54
CA ILE A 79 -11.39 -2.54 0.03
C ILE A 79 -10.17 -3.09 -0.68
N VAL A 80 -9.25 -2.17 -1.02
CA VAL A 80 -7.87 -2.49 -1.40
C VAL A 80 -6.96 -1.98 -0.29
N SER A 81 -6.08 -2.83 0.24
CA SER A 81 -5.11 -2.44 1.25
C SER A 81 -3.78 -2.06 0.61
N PHE A 82 -3.16 -1.00 1.09
CA PHE A 82 -1.85 -0.52 0.66
C PHE A 82 -0.95 -0.32 1.88
N ILE A 83 0.14 -1.08 1.95
CA ILE A 83 1.15 -0.94 3.00
C ILE A 83 2.17 0.09 2.55
N ASN A 84 2.23 1.21 3.26
CA ASN A 84 3.09 2.35 2.96
C ASN A 84 4.35 2.38 3.84
N LYS A 85 5.33 3.16 3.44
CA LYS A 85 6.58 3.42 4.17
C LYS A 85 7.51 2.21 4.25
N LEU A 86 7.55 1.39 3.21
CA LEU A 86 8.46 0.25 3.11
C LEU A 86 9.94 0.65 3.03
N ASP A 87 10.21 1.93 2.75
CA ASP A 87 11.53 2.59 2.79
C ASP A 87 12.03 2.87 4.21
N ARG A 88 11.23 2.59 5.23
CA ARG A 88 11.56 2.79 6.64
C ARG A 88 11.71 1.48 7.37
N ASP A 89 12.09 1.56 8.65
CA ASP A 89 12.07 0.40 9.54
C ASP A 89 10.62 -0.05 9.75
N ILE A 90 10.29 -1.19 9.16
CA ILE A 90 8.96 -1.79 9.17
C ILE A 90 9.00 -3.16 9.84
N ARG A 91 7.83 -3.66 10.21
CA ARG A 91 7.64 -5.03 10.66
C ARG A 91 7.76 -6.00 9.48
N ASP A 92 7.99 -7.27 9.75
CA ASP A 92 8.03 -8.28 8.71
C ASP A 92 6.73 -8.28 7.88
N PRO A 93 6.80 -8.27 6.54
CA PRO A 93 5.62 -8.22 5.68
C PRO A 93 4.66 -9.39 5.87
N ILE A 94 5.16 -10.59 6.21
CA ILE A 94 4.33 -11.76 6.49
C ILE A 94 3.55 -11.55 7.80
N GLU A 95 4.23 -11.07 8.84
CA GLU A 95 3.56 -10.74 10.12
C GLU A 95 2.50 -9.65 9.94
N LEU A 96 2.75 -8.66 9.07
CA LEU A 96 1.77 -7.62 8.75
C LEU A 96 0.55 -8.19 8.02
N LEU A 97 0.75 -9.14 7.13
CA LEU A 97 -0.33 -9.83 6.42
C LEU A 97 -1.18 -10.63 7.41
N ASP A 98 -0.56 -11.41 8.28
CA ASP A 98 -1.22 -12.18 9.33
C ASP A 98 -2.02 -11.27 10.28
N GLU A 99 -1.46 -10.12 10.67
CA GLU A 99 -2.16 -9.15 11.51
C GLU A 99 -3.38 -8.57 10.80
N ILE A 100 -3.27 -8.20 9.53
CA ILE A 100 -4.38 -7.70 8.72
C ILE A 100 -5.51 -8.72 8.69
N GLU A 101 -5.21 -9.98 8.44
CA GLU A 101 -6.21 -11.04 8.41
C GLU A 101 -6.86 -11.28 9.79
N ALA A 102 -6.02 -11.41 10.82
CA ALA A 102 -6.49 -11.73 12.17
C ALA A 102 -7.31 -10.58 12.79
N VAL A 103 -6.83 -9.33 12.67
CA VAL A 103 -7.44 -8.16 13.31
C VAL A 103 -8.64 -7.66 12.50
N LEU A 104 -8.47 -7.54 11.19
CA LEU A 104 -9.53 -7.05 10.31
C LEU A 104 -10.48 -8.16 9.86
N LYS A 105 -10.23 -9.43 10.19
CA LYS A 105 -11.09 -10.58 9.86
C LYS A 105 -11.46 -10.63 8.38
N ILE A 106 -10.49 -10.42 7.53
CA ILE A 106 -10.57 -10.52 6.07
C ILE A 106 -9.56 -11.55 5.59
N LYS A 107 -9.78 -12.09 4.41
CA LYS A 107 -8.73 -12.83 3.70
C LYS A 107 -7.97 -11.85 2.83
N ALA A 108 -6.65 -11.85 2.94
CA ALA A 108 -5.78 -11.01 2.14
C ALA A 108 -5.26 -11.77 0.92
N ALA A 109 -5.31 -11.12 -0.22
CA ALA A 109 -4.72 -11.63 -1.46
C ALA A 109 -3.71 -10.59 -1.95
N PRO A 110 -2.41 -10.75 -1.66
CA PRO A 110 -1.39 -9.81 -2.09
C PRO A 110 -1.29 -9.76 -3.61
N ILE A 111 -1.35 -8.56 -4.17
CA ILE A 111 -1.16 -8.29 -5.60
C ILE A 111 0.32 -8.03 -5.88
N THR A 112 0.96 -7.28 -4.97
CA THR A 112 2.38 -6.99 -5.02
C THR A 112 3.05 -7.39 -3.71
N TRP A 113 4.31 -7.81 -3.80
CA TRP A 113 5.11 -8.19 -2.64
C TRP A 113 6.42 -7.39 -2.62
N PRO A 114 6.85 -6.87 -1.46
CA PRO A 114 8.09 -6.10 -1.37
C PRO A 114 9.31 -6.99 -1.53
N ILE A 115 10.33 -6.48 -2.20
CA ILE A 115 11.64 -7.09 -2.31
C ILE A 115 12.58 -6.34 -1.40
N GLY A 116 12.92 -6.97 -0.26
CA GLY A 116 13.63 -6.30 0.81
C GLY A 116 12.78 -5.23 1.52
N CYS A 117 13.35 -4.61 2.54
CA CYS A 117 12.73 -3.52 3.28
C CYS A 117 13.79 -2.54 3.81
N TYR A 118 13.38 -1.34 4.18
CA TYR A 118 14.25 -0.29 4.69
C TYR A 118 15.38 0.03 3.71
N ARG A 119 16.66 -0.14 4.13
CA ARG A 119 17.84 0.13 3.28
C ARG A 119 18.03 -0.86 2.15
N ASP A 120 17.47 -2.06 2.32
CA ASP A 120 17.58 -3.16 1.36
C ASP A 120 16.35 -3.23 0.43
N PHE A 121 15.44 -2.24 0.52
CA PHE A 121 14.27 -2.15 -0.35
C PHE A 121 14.69 -1.92 -1.80
N LYS A 122 14.40 -2.90 -2.66
CA LYS A 122 14.79 -2.91 -4.07
C LYS A 122 13.62 -2.67 -5.01
N GLY A 123 12.41 -2.79 -4.53
CA GLY A 123 11.21 -2.63 -5.33
C GLY A 123 10.06 -3.50 -4.86
N VAL A 124 9.08 -3.68 -5.71
CA VAL A 124 7.96 -4.59 -5.49
C VAL A 124 7.80 -5.54 -6.67
N TYR A 125 7.46 -6.78 -6.36
CA TYR A 125 7.14 -7.80 -7.34
C TYR A 125 5.64 -7.92 -7.51
N HIS A 126 5.15 -7.97 -8.75
CA HIS A 126 3.74 -8.19 -9.08
C HIS A 126 3.47 -9.68 -9.25
N LEU A 127 2.68 -10.25 -8.33
CA LEU A 127 2.54 -11.70 -8.21
C LEU A 127 1.80 -12.33 -9.41
N ALA A 128 0.81 -11.65 -9.96
CA ALA A 128 0.00 -12.20 -11.04
C ALA A 128 0.65 -12.07 -12.42
N ASP A 129 1.34 -10.97 -12.67
CA ASP A 129 1.86 -10.64 -14.00
C ASP A 129 3.38 -10.85 -14.13
N ASP A 130 4.04 -11.36 -13.07
CA ASP A 130 5.47 -11.73 -13.02
C ASP A 130 6.40 -10.63 -13.53
N TYR A 131 6.36 -9.45 -12.88
CA TYR A 131 7.31 -8.38 -13.14
C TYR A 131 7.70 -7.64 -11.85
N ILE A 132 8.86 -6.99 -11.88
CA ILE A 132 9.37 -6.20 -10.76
C ILE A 132 9.25 -4.71 -11.11
N ILE A 133 8.72 -3.92 -10.19
CA ILE A 133 8.76 -2.46 -10.25
C ILE A 133 9.90 -1.98 -9.37
N VAL A 134 10.92 -1.41 -9.99
CA VAL A 134 12.07 -0.82 -9.32
C VAL A 134 11.84 0.68 -9.17
N TYR A 135 12.06 1.20 -7.97
CA TYR A 135 11.96 2.62 -7.68
C TYR A 135 13.36 3.23 -7.56
N THR A 136 13.66 4.20 -8.39
CA THR A 136 14.90 4.96 -8.26
C THR A 136 14.64 6.15 -7.34
N ALA A 137 15.43 6.28 -6.28
CA ALA A 137 15.30 7.39 -5.35
C ALA A 137 15.54 8.73 -6.07
N GLY A 138 14.49 9.55 -6.14
CA GLY A 138 14.61 10.93 -6.62
C GLY A 138 15.21 11.82 -5.53
N HIS A 139 16.05 12.77 -5.90
CA HIS A 139 16.54 13.79 -4.98
C HIS A 139 15.59 14.99 -4.94
N GLY A 140 14.98 15.23 -3.77
CA GLY A 140 14.11 16.39 -3.56
C GLY A 140 12.73 16.29 -4.20
N HIS A 141 12.37 17.24 -5.08
CA HIS A 141 11.09 17.29 -5.78
C HIS A 141 11.08 16.57 -7.14
N GLU A 142 12.17 15.89 -7.50
CA GLU A 142 12.22 15.10 -8.74
C GLU A 142 11.29 13.89 -8.65
N ARG A 143 10.66 13.59 -9.78
CA ARG A 143 9.79 12.39 -9.86
C ARG A 143 10.66 11.15 -9.70
N THR A 144 10.23 10.23 -8.84
CA THR A 144 10.80 8.89 -8.77
C THR A 144 10.61 8.21 -10.13
N GLU A 145 11.70 7.86 -10.77
CA GLU A 145 11.64 7.07 -11.99
C GLU A 145 11.36 5.62 -11.62
N THR A 146 10.44 5.00 -12.34
CA THR A 146 10.14 3.58 -12.18
C THR A 146 10.67 2.82 -13.38
N LYS A 147 11.40 1.72 -13.11
CA LYS A 147 11.83 0.76 -14.11
C LYS A 147 11.07 -0.54 -13.91
N ILE A 148 10.61 -1.14 -15.00
CA ILE A 148 9.99 -2.46 -14.97
C ILE A 148 11.00 -3.48 -15.46
N ILE A 149 11.22 -4.53 -14.67
CA ILE A 149 11.99 -5.71 -15.06
C ILE A 149 10.97 -6.82 -15.33
N GLU A 150 10.90 -7.26 -16.58
CA GLU A 150 10.02 -8.34 -16.98
C GLU A 150 10.59 -9.68 -16.50
N LYS A 151 9.79 -10.44 -15.78
CA LYS A 151 10.07 -11.78 -15.23
C LYS A 151 11.13 -11.82 -14.12
N LEU A 152 10.74 -12.49 -13.04
CA LEU A 152 11.61 -12.72 -11.89
C LEU A 152 12.83 -13.58 -12.23
N ASP A 153 12.69 -14.56 -13.11
CA ASP A 153 13.75 -15.51 -13.49
C ASP A 153 14.75 -14.96 -14.53
N SER A 154 14.59 -13.68 -14.94
CA SER A 154 15.49 -13.02 -15.89
C SER A 154 16.89 -12.75 -15.31
N ASP A 155 17.91 -12.70 -16.17
CA ASP A 155 19.26 -12.31 -15.77
C ASP A 155 19.29 -10.90 -15.18
N GLU A 156 18.46 -9.99 -15.71
CA GLU A 156 18.31 -8.62 -15.21
C GLU A 156 17.77 -8.58 -13.78
N ALA A 157 16.78 -9.43 -13.44
CA ALA A 157 16.25 -9.53 -12.10
C ALA A 157 17.31 -10.07 -11.13
N ARG A 158 18.05 -11.12 -11.53
CA ARG A 158 19.13 -11.70 -10.73
C ARG A 158 20.24 -10.69 -10.46
N GLU A 159 20.64 -9.93 -11.47
CA GLU A 159 21.65 -8.88 -11.33
C GLU A 159 21.16 -7.76 -10.39
N HIS A 160 19.89 -7.33 -10.54
CA HIS A 160 19.33 -6.25 -9.73
C HIS A 160 19.15 -6.66 -8.25
N LEU A 161 18.65 -7.87 -8.00
CA LEU A 161 18.42 -8.38 -6.65
C LEU A 161 19.72 -8.85 -5.98
N GLY A 162 20.66 -9.40 -6.72
CA GLY A 162 21.92 -9.91 -6.17
C GLY A 162 21.68 -10.94 -5.07
N ASP A 163 22.29 -10.75 -3.90
CA ASP A 163 22.22 -11.69 -2.77
C ASP A 163 20.80 -11.85 -2.19
N GLU A 164 19.88 -10.89 -2.46
CA GLU A 164 18.49 -10.96 -2.02
C GLU A 164 17.62 -11.89 -2.89
N TYR A 165 18.10 -12.30 -4.07
CA TYR A 165 17.31 -13.08 -5.03
C TYR A 165 16.79 -14.39 -4.43
N ASP A 166 17.68 -15.23 -3.93
CA ASP A 166 17.31 -16.56 -3.41
C ASP A 166 16.39 -16.43 -2.19
N ARG A 167 16.70 -15.49 -1.31
CA ARG A 167 15.88 -15.20 -0.12
C ARG A 167 14.48 -14.74 -0.51
N PHE A 168 14.38 -13.91 -1.54
CA PHE A 168 13.10 -13.42 -2.03
C PHE A 168 12.27 -14.55 -2.65
N VAL A 169 12.90 -15.44 -3.43
CA VAL A 169 12.21 -16.60 -4.02
C VAL A 169 11.65 -17.52 -2.94
N ASP A 170 12.42 -17.83 -1.90
CA ASP A 170 11.96 -18.62 -0.75
C ASP A 170 10.76 -17.97 -0.05
N GLN A 171 10.81 -16.65 0.15
CA GLN A 171 9.70 -15.89 0.75
C GLN A 171 8.46 -15.90 -0.15
N LEU A 172 8.64 -15.79 -1.46
CA LEU A 172 7.55 -15.80 -2.42
C LEU A 172 6.79 -17.14 -2.43
N GLU A 173 7.51 -18.28 -2.31
CA GLU A 173 6.89 -19.60 -2.19
C GLU A 173 5.99 -19.70 -0.95
N LEU A 174 6.41 -19.12 0.18
CA LEU A 174 5.61 -19.08 1.40
C LEU A 174 4.33 -18.25 1.21
N VAL A 175 4.45 -17.07 0.59
CA VAL A 175 3.31 -16.18 0.35
C VAL A 175 2.32 -16.82 -0.60
N GLN A 176 2.78 -17.41 -1.71
CA GLN A 176 1.91 -18.09 -2.67
C GLN A 176 1.22 -19.32 -2.05
N GLY A 177 1.92 -20.05 -1.18
CA GLY A 177 1.34 -21.19 -0.46
C GLY A 177 0.28 -20.80 0.57
N ALA A 178 0.36 -19.62 1.16
CA ALA A 178 -0.60 -19.12 2.14
C ALA A 178 -1.89 -18.54 1.50
N CYS A 179 -1.85 -18.17 0.22
CA CYS A 179 -2.96 -17.53 -0.49
C CYS A 179 -3.92 -18.52 -1.19
N HIS A 180 -3.80 -19.80 -0.92
CA HIS A 180 -4.69 -20.89 -1.42
C HIS A 180 -5.65 -21.37 -0.32
#